data_e78624a4f9b2eafb6ec2d8da44f6ecf6
#
_entry.id   e78624a4f9b2eafb6ec2d8da44f6ecf6
#
_cell.length_a   1.000
_cell.length_b   1.000
_cell.length_c   1.000
_cell.angle_alpha   90.00
_cell.angle_beta   90.00
_cell.angle_gamma   90.00
#
_symmetry.space_group_name_H-M   'P 1'
#
loop_
_entity.id
_entity.type
_entity.pdbx_description
1 polymer ?
#
loop_
_entity_poly.entity_id
_entity_poly.type
_entity_poly.pdbx_seq_one_letter_code
_entity_poly.pdbx_strand_id
1 'polypeptide(L)'
;MQQTRSRSPSKKNHKVISVAVSGGFDPLHIGHVRMFKEALKHGDRLIVIVNNDHWLTDKKGFVFMPEKERVELIKSFPFVNRVVVTRHKPGEYYTDKSVVRELRRIKPDVFVNGGDRFADNIPEAVVCRELGIEMKFNIGKGGKVQSSSWMIEHASRHVRKSARPWGEFYGWDKGEGWYLKTLYVSPGKRLSLQYHHHRAEYWLLVEGDATATFGPRSGTLTKISLKKGVLFHVPKGYVHRLESKKGGKVVEVAEGTFDESDIVRLEDDHGRA
;
A
#
# COMPACT_ATOMS: atom_id res chain seq x y z
N MET A 1 17.07 2.33 -62.78
CA MET A 1 16.32 2.72 -61.54
C MET A 1 16.62 1.69 -60.46
N GLN A 2 17.55 2.01 -59.55
CA GLN A 2 17.87 1.16 -58.39
C GLN A 2 17.02 1.62 -57.21
N GLN A 3 16.16 0.73 -56.69
CA GLN A 3 15.38 0.96 -55.47
C GLN A 3 16.29 0.75 -54.25
N THR A 4 16.58 1.83 -53.54
CA THR A 4 17.24 1.79 -52.23
C THR A 4 16.26 1.32 -51.21
N ARG A 5 16.43 0.10 -50.67
CA ARG A 5 15.71 -0.42 -49.51
C ARG A 5 16.18 0.34 -48.25
N SER A 6 15.31 1.17 -47.68
CA SER A 6 15.52 1.76 -46.38
C SER A 6 15.53 0.66 -45.30
N ARG A 7 16.65 0.49 -44.62
CA ARG A 7 16.76 -0.35 -43.42
C ARG A 7 16.02 0.34 -42.25
N SER A 8 14.98 -0.28 -41.74
CA SER A 8 14.33 0.11 -40.49
C SER A 8 15.34 0.10 -39.34
N PRO A 9 15.33 1.07 -38.44
CA PRO A 9 16.24 1.08 -37.30
C PRO A 9 15.96 -0.11 -36.40
N SER A 10 17.00 -0.86 -36.07
CA SER A 10 16.96 -1.99 -35.13
C SER A 10 16.46 -1.51 -33.77
N LYS A 11 15.37 -2.09 -33.26
CA LYS A 11 14.95 -1.91 -31.87
C LYS A 11 16.12 -2.32 -30.96
N LYS A 12 16.78 -1.36 -30.32
CA LYS A 12 17.73 -1.62 -29.25
C LYS A 12 17.00 -2.45 -28.19
N ASN A 13 17.44 -3.69 -27.97
CA ASN A 13 16.96 -4.52 -26.86
C ASN A 13 17.25 -3.77 -25.55
N HIS A 14 16.26 -3.09 -24.98
CA HIS A 14 16.39 -2.49 -23.68
C HIS A 14 16.41 -3.62 -22.64
N LYS A 15 17.52 -3.79 -21.91
CA LYS A 15 17.59 -4.74 -20.80
C LYS A 15 16.60 -4.25 -19.72
N VAL A 16 15.60 -5.07 -19.38
CA VAL A 16 14.64 -4.77 -18.32
C VAL A 16 15.36 -4.84 -16.97
N ILE A 17 15.40 -3.72 -16.27
CA ILE A 17 16.06 -3.58 -14.95
C ILE A 17 15.06 -3.89 -13.84
N SER A 18 15.40 -4.86 -12.99
CA SER A 18 14.60 -5.25 -11.82
C SER A 18 15.08 -4.56 -10.55
N VAL A 19 14.16 -3.98 -9.81
CA VAL A 19 14.43 -3.28 -8.54
C VAL A 19 13.75 -4.03 -7.42
N ALA A 20 14.47 -4.32 -6.33
CA ALA A 20 13.91 -4.94 -5.14
C ALA A 20 13.92 -3.98 -3.95
N VAL A 21 12.87 -4.04 -3.15
CA VAL A 21 12.76 -3.41 -1.83
C VAL A 21 12.37 -4.46 -0.80
N SER A 22 12.70 -4.25 0.48
CA SER A 22 12.33 -5.19 1.54
C SER A 22 11.76 -4.51 2.78
N GLY A 23 10.88 -5.20 3.49
CA GLY A 23 10.34 -4.71 4.75
C GLY A 23 9.26 -5.58 5.37
N GLY A 24 8.86 -5.24 6.59
CA GLY A 24 7.74 -5.87 7.28
C GLY A 24 6.40 -5.39 6.72
N PHE A 25 6.30 -4.10 6.39
CA PHE A 25 5.06 -3.48 5.89
C PHE A 25 3.85 -3.74 6.80
N ASP A 26 4.06 -3.65 8.10
CA ASP A 26 3.10 -4.04 9.12
C ASP A 26 2.90 -2.94 10.18
N PRO A 27 1.85 -2.10 10.04
CA PRO A 27 0.97 -1.98 8.87
C PRO A 27 1.65 -1.31 7.67
N LEU A 28 1.05 -1.53 6.49
CA LEU A 28 1.41 -0.76 5.29
C LEU A 28 0.93 0.69 5.46
N HIS A 29 1.78 1.66 5.07
CA HIS A 29 1.46 3.10 5.17
C HIS A 29 2.00 3.88 3.96
N ILE A 30 1.60 5.15 3.84
CA ILE A 30 1.94 6.01 2.69
C ILE A 30 3.47 6.11 2.47
N GLY A 31 4.26 6.09 3.54
CA GLY A 31 5.72 6.08 3.43
C GLY A 31 6.25 4.90 2.63
N HIS A 32 5.65 3.71 2.77
CA HIS A 32 5.99 2.55 1.98
C HIS A 32 5.60 2.73 0.51
N VAL A 33 4.42 3.29 0.24
CA VAL A 33 3.96 3.57 -1.13
C VAL A 33 4.90 4.56 -1.83
N ARG A 34 5.30 5.63 -1.13
CA ARG A 34 6.29 6.60 -1.63
C ARG A 34 7.65 5.94 -1.91
N MET A 35 8.11 5.09 -1.01
CA MET A 35 9.34 4.32 -1.19
C MET A 35 9.24 3.39 -2.41
N PHE A 36 8.14 2.71 -2.61
CA PHE A 36 7.92 1.85 -3.79
C PHE A 36 7.97 2.64 -5.09
N LYS A 37 7.25 3.76 -5.16
CA LYS A 37 7.24 4.65 -6.34
C LYS A 37 8.64 5.22 -6.62
N GLU A 38 9.36 5.59 -5.58
CA GLU A 38 10.72 6.14 -5.72
C GLU A 38 11.71 5.04 -6.14
N ALA A 39 11.61 3.85 -5.55
CA ALA A 39 12.44 2.70 -5.93
C ALA A 39 12.28 2.35 -7.41
N LEU A 40 11.04 2.40 -7.94
CA LEU A 40 10.77 2.10 -9.34
C LEU A 40 11.45 3.06 -10.32
N LYS A 41 11.85 4.26 -9.90
CA LYS A 41 12.64 5.18 -10.75
C LYS A 41 14.05 4.66 -11.07
N HIS A 42 14.50 3.62 -10.38
CA HIS A 42 15.79 2.98 -10.60
C HIS A 42 15.72 1.75 -11.51
N GLY A 43 14.56 1.46 -12.10
CA GLY A 43 14.39 0.36 -13.05
C GLY A 43 12.97 0.24 -13.59
N ASP A 44 12.71 -0.86 -14.28
CA ASP A 44 11.47 -1.10 -15.03
C ASP A 44 10.47 -1.98 -14.27
N ARG A 45 10.96 -2.79 -13.31
CA ARG A 45 10.15 -3.76 -12.56
C ARG A 45 10.43 -3.69 -11.07
N LEU A 46 9.38 -3.54 -10.29
CA LEU A 46 9.47 -3.53 -8.83
C LEU A 46 9.15 -4.91 -8.24
N ILE A 47 10.05 -5.39 -7.41
CA ILE A 47 9.90 -6.61 -6.60
C ILE A 47 9.87 -6.19 -5.13
N VAL A 48 8.81 -6.55 -4.42
CA VAL A 48 8.68 -6.26 -3.00
C VAL A 48 8.91 -7.53 -2.20
N ILE A 49 9.92 -7.54 -1.33
CA ILE A 49 10.24 -8.63 -0.41
C ILE A 49 9.57 -8.32 0.93
N VAL A 50 8.59 -9.13 1.31
CA VAL A 50 7.80 -8.99 2.54
C VAL A 50 8.34 -9.93 3.60
N ASN A 51 8.72 -9.42 4.76
CA ASN A 51 9.07 -10.26 5.90
C ASN A 51 7.81 -11.02 6.40
N ASN A 52 7.94 -12.32 6.62
CA ASN A 52 6.84 -13.18 7.03
C ASN A 52 6.38 -12.88 8.49
N ASP A 53 5.29 -13.51 8.90
CA ASP A 53 4.71 -13.30 10.21
C ASP A 53 5.62 -13.78 11.35
N HIS A 54 6.41 -14.84 11.16
CA HIS A 54 7.38 -15.28 12.16
C HIS A 54 8.44 -14.21 12.44
N TRP A 55 9.00 -13.60 11.38
CA TRP A 55 9.95 -12.51 11.52
C TRP A 55 9.38 -11.31 12.27
N LEU A 56 8.10 -10.97 11.99
CA LEU A 56 7.42 -9.87 12.67
C LEU A 56 7.12 -10.18 14.13
N THR A 57 6.65 -11.39 14.42
CA THR A 57 6.37 -11.86 15.79
C THR A 57 7.64 -11.83 16.63
N ASP A 58 8.75 -12.37 16.10
CA ASP A 58 10.04 -12.35 16.80
C ASP A 58 10.53 -10.92 17.06
N LYS A 59 10.34 -10.00 16.07
CA LYS A 59 10.80 -8.61 16.15
C LYS A 59 9.96 -7.74 17.09
N LYS A 60 8.62 -7.89 17.06
CA LYS A 60 7.68 -6.94 17.67
C LYS A 60 6.80 -7.58 18.76
N GLY A 61 6.84 -8.90 18.90
CA GLY A 61 5.95 -9.66 19.78
C GLY A 61 4.56 -9.98 19.19
N PHE A 62 4.20 -9.39 18.07
CA PHE A 62 2.90 -9.59 17.42
C PHE A 62 2.93 -9.21 15.94
N VAL A 63 1.88 -9.61 15.22
CA VAL A 63 1.59 -9.22 13.84
C VAL A 63 0.34 -8.34 13.84
N PHE A 64 0.44 -7.13 13.32
CA PHE A 64 -0.70 -6.21 13.20
C PHE A 64 -1.58 -6.59 12.00
N MET A 65 -0.96 -6.83 10.87
CA MET A 65 -1.61 -7.23 9.62
C MET A 65 -1.01 -8.57 9.15
N PRO A 66 -1.82 -9.65 9.08
CA PRO A 66 -1.34 -10.96 8.65
C PRO A 66 -0.63 -10.93 7.31
N GLU A 67 0.35 -11.81 7.12
CA GLU A 67 1.16 -11.91 5.91
C GLU A 67 0.33 -11.93 4.62
N LYS A 68 -0.75 -12.69 4.61
CA LYS A 68 -1.64 -12.82 3.45
C LYS A 68 -2.25 -11.47 3.05
N GLU A 69 -2.72 -10.70 4.04
CA GLU A 69 -3.32 -9.38 3.81
C GLU A 69 -2.27 -8.37 3.32
N ARG A 70 -1.06 -8.36 3.94
CA ARG A 70 0.04 -7.49 3.50
C ARG A 70 0.45 -7.78 2.06
N VAL A 71 0.56 -9.05 1.71
CA VAL A 71 0.90 -9.49 0.35
C VAL A 71 -0.19 -9.10 -0.66
N GLU A 72 -1.47 -9.29 -0.30
CA GLU A 72 -2.60 -8.94 -1.15
C GLU A 72 -2.66 -7.43 -1.40
N LEU A 73 -2.50 -6.62 -0.34
CA LEU A 73 -2.40 -5.17 -0.42
C LEU A 73 -1.26 -4.72 -1.34
N ILE A 74 -0.07 -5.26 -1.17
CA ILE A 74 1.09 -4.86 -1.96
C ILE A 74 0.93 -5.27 -3.42
N LYS A 75 0.36 -6.45 -3.69
CA LYS A 75 0.07 -6.91 -5.07
C LYS A 75 -0.99 -6.05 -5.77
N SER A 76 -1.87 -5.38 -5.03
CA SER A 76 -2.92 -4.54 -5.62
C SER A 76 -2.38 -3.24 -6.22
N PHE A 77 -1.16 -2.84 -5.89
CA PHE A 77 -0.53 -1.68 -6.53
C PHE A 77 -0.13 -2.01 -7.98
N PRO A 78 -0.66 -1.29 -8.98
CA PRO A 78 -0.43 -1.61 -10.40
C PRO A 78 1.03 -1.50 -10.84
N PHE A 79 1.86 -0.82 -10.05
CA PHE A 79 3.30 -0.65 -10.29
C PHE A 79 4.17 -1.69 -9.57
N VAL A 80 3.59 -2.62 -8.81
CA VAL A 80 4.29 -3.74 -8.19
C VAL A 80 4.22 -4.95 -9.12
N ASN A 81 5.35 -5.41 -9.62
CA ASN A 81 5.40 -6.50 -10.59
C ASN A 81 5.47 -7.87 -9.91
N ARG A 82 6.05 -7.95 -8.72
CA ARG A 82 6.21 -9.21 -7.98
C ARG A 82 6.29 -8.96 -6.47
N VAL A 83 5.65 -9.84 -5.71
CA VAL A 83 5.81 -9.91 -4.26
C VAL A 83 6.44 -11.25 -3.89
N VAL A 84 7.41 -11.21 -3.01
CA VAL A 84 8.13 -12.39 -2.48
C VAL A 84 8.08 -12.32 -0.98
N VAL A 85 7.73 -13.43 -0.32
CA VAL A 85 7.70 -13.52 1.13
C VAL A 85 8.96 -14.22 1.61
N THR A 86 9.56 -13.73 2.70
CA THR A 86 10.67 -14.40 3.36
C THR A 86 10.23 -15.71 4.00
N ARG A 87 11.18 -16.59 4.31
CA ARG A 87 10.91 -17.93 4.87
C ARG A 87 11.57 -18.13 6.23
N HIS A 88 11.59 -17.08 7.06
CA HIS A 88 12.09 -17.19 8.42
C HIS A 88 11.24 -18.17 9.24
N LYS A 89 11.92 -19.01 10.03
CA LYS A 89 11.28 -19.87 11.02
C LYS A 89 11.07 -19.11 12.33
N PRO A 90 10.18 -19.58 13.22
CA PRO A 90 10.07 -19.02 14.57
C PRO A 90 11.43 -18.97 15.28
N GLY A 91 11.76 -17.84 15.89
CA GLY A 91 13.03 -17.59 16.58
C GLY A 91 14.22 -17.25 15.67
N GLU A 92 14.12 -17.41 14.38
CA GLU A 92 15.23 -17.19 13.44
C GLU A 92 15.64 -15.71 13.31
N TYR A 93 14.74 -14.77 13.61
CA TYR A 93 15.02 -13.34 13.63
C TYR A 93 16.24 -12.98 14.50
N TYR A 94 16.48 -13.71 15.58
CA TYR A 94 17.59 -13.42 16.49
C TYR A 94 18.97 -13.77 15.91
N THR A 95 19.00 -14.66 14.94
CA THR A 95 20.23 -15.10 14.24
C THR A 95 20.33 -14.57 12.81
N ASP A 96 19.21 -14.46 12.11
CA ASP A 96 19.16 -13.92 10.74
C ASP A 96 17.96 -12.97 10.57
N LYS A 97 18.26 -11.67 10.47
CA LYS A 97 17.27 -10.60 10.24
C LYS A 97 17.17 -10.21 8.77
N SER A 98 17.99 -10.82 7.92
CA SER A 98 18.26 -10.39 6.56
C SER A 98 17.28 -10.95 5.53
N VAL A 99 17.30 -10.36 4.34
CA VAL A 99 16.66 -10.90 3.14
C VAL A 99 17.67 -11.48 2.14
N VAL A 100 18.84 -11.86 2.65
CA VAL A 100 19.95 -12.42 1.84
C VAL A 100 19.52 -13.65 1.03
N ARG A 101 18.70 -14.54 1.61
CA ARG A 101 18.18 -15.73 0.92
C ARG A 101 17.34 -15.36 -0.29
N GLU A 102 16.49 -14.33 -0.12
CA GLU A 102 15.63 -13.84 -1.18
C GLU A 102 16.44 -13.16 -2.27
N LEU A 103 17.42 -12.33 -1.91
CA LEU A 103 18.31 -11.67 -2.87
C LEU A 103 19.11 -12.69 -3.70
N ARG A 104 19.65 -13.73 -3.08
CA ARG A 104 20.34 -14.83 -3.80
C ARG A 104 19.42 -15.55 -4.79
N ARG A 105 18.15 -15.71 -4.45
CA ARG A 105 17.14 -16.39 -5.29
C ARG A 105 16.60 -15.50 -6.41
N ILE A 106 16.37 -14.21 -6.13
CA ILE A 106 15.73 -13.28 -7.06
C ILE A 106 16.76 -12.66 -8.01
N LYS A 107 17.95 -12.33 -7.48
CA LYS A 107 19.05 -11.63 -8.16
C LYS A 107 18.55 -10.37 -8.88
N PRO A 108 17.98 -9.40 -8.17
CA PRO A 108 17.56 -8.14 -8.78
C PRO A 108 18.78 -7.37 -9.30
N ASP A 109 18.59 -6.48 -10.27
CA ASP A 109 19.68 -5.60 -10.73
C ASP A 109 19.97 -4.50 -9.69
N VAL A 110 18.93 -4.02 -8.98
CA VAL A 110 19.06 -2.97 -7.96
C VAL A 110 18.34 -3.41 -6.68
N PHE A 111 18.98 -3.17 -5.51
CA PHE A 111 18.36 -3.34 -4.21
C PHE A 111 18.29 -1.99 -3.49
N VAL A 112 17.07 -1.58 -3.13
CA VAL A 112 16.76 -0.27 -2.58
C VAL A 112 16.44 -0.39 -1.10
N ASN A 113 17.11 0.42 -0.30
CA ASN A 113 16.87 0.55 1.14
C ASN A 113 16.30 1.93 1.47
N GLY A 114 15.18 1.93 2.21
CA GLY A 114 14.58 3.14 2.76
C GLY A 114 15.10 3.44 4.17
N GLY A 115 14.94 4.70 4.60
CA GLY A 115 15.29 5.15 5.96
C GLY A 115 16.78 5.23 6.24
N ASP A 116 17.15 4.97 7.50
CA ASP A 116 18.49 5.20 8.07
C ASP A 116 19.49 4.03 7.80
N ARG A 117 19.32 3.31 6.69
CA ARG A 117 20.18 2.17 6.34
C ARG A 117 21.29 2.61 5.41
N PHE A 118 22.51 2.14 5.70
CA PHE A 118 23.72 2.38 4.92
C PHE A 118 24.45 1.06 4.66
N ALA A 119 25.35 1.04 3.68
CA ALA A 119 26.05 -0.17 3.27
C ALA A 119 26.81 -0.87 4.42
N ASP A 120 27.29 -0.10 5.40
CA ASP A 120 28.13 -0.61 6.49
C ASP A 120 27.31 -1.26 7.62
N ASN A 121 25.98 -1.11 7.62
CA ASN A 121 25.14 -1.57 8.74
C ASN A 121 24.07 -2.61 8.35
N ILE A 122 24.15 -3.17 7.14
CA ILE A 122 23.18 -4.18 6.67
C ILE A 122 23.88 -5.45 6.15
N PRO A 123 23.40 -6.64 6.55
CA PRO A 123 23.98 -7.92 6.11
C PRO A 123 23.85 -8.17 4.60
N GLU A 124 22.89 -7.53 3.94
CA GLU A 124 22.68 -7.62 2.51
C GLU A 124 23.82 -7.04 1.66
N ALA A 125 24.62 -6.13 2.22
CA ALA A 125 25.70 -5.48 1.47
C ALA A 125 26.74 -6.46 0.91
N VAL A 126 27.07 -7.49 1.67
CA VAL A 126 28.04 -8.53 1.23
C VAL A 126 27.48 -9.27 0.02
N VAL A 127 26.24 -9.75 0.11
CA VAL A 127 25.63 -10.53 -0.96
C VAL A 127 25.32 -9.70 -2.21
N CYS A 128 24.96 -8.43 -2.03
CA CYS A 128 24.77 -7.53 -3.15
C CYS A 128 26.07 -7.32 -3.93
N ARG A 129 27.20 -7.17 -3.23
CA ARG A 129 28.52 -7.06 -3.85
C ARG A 129 28.90 -8.35 -4.60
N GLU A 130 28.72 -9.53 -3.97
CA GLU A 130 28.99 -10.84 -4.57
C GLU A 130 28.19 -11.07 -5.86
N LEU A 131 26.96 -10.62 -5.90
CA LEU A 131 26.04 -10.84 -7.01
C LEU A 131 26.01 -9.71 -8.04
N GLY A 132 26.76 -8.62 -7.82
CA GLY A 132 26.74 -7.45 -8.69
C GLY A 132 25.43 -6.66 -8.63
N ILE A 133 24.69 -6.74 -7.51
CA ILE A 133 23.45 -6.01 -7.29
C ILE A 133 23.81 -4.57 -6.85
N GLU A 134 23.34 -3.59 -7.60
CA GLU A 134 23.51 -2.18 -7.23
C GLU A 134 22.66 -1.85 -5.99
N MET A 135 23.25 -1.16 -5.02
CA MET A 135 22.52 -0.74 -3.80
C MET A 135 22.21 0.75 -3.84
N LYS A 136 20.98 1.11 -3.52
CA LYS A 136 20.51 2.49 -3.33
C LYS A 136 20.01 2.68 -1.91
N PHE A 137 20.39 3.82 -1.31
CA PHE A 137 20.05 4.19 0.07
C PHE A 137 19.28 5.50 0.10
N ASN A 138 18.69 5.83 1.25
CA ASN A 138 17.93 7.07 1.48
C ASN A 138 16.80 7.31 0.47
N ILE A 139 16.17 6.23 0.03
CA ILE A 139 15.06 6.30 -0.91
C ILE A 139 13.75 6.55 -0.16
N GLY A 140 13.01 7.58 -0.60
CA GLY A 140 11.81 8.09 0.04
C GLY A 140 12.07 9.49 0.60
N LYS A 141 11.73 10.53 -0.17
CA LYS A 141 11.96 11.93 0.22
C LYS A 141 11.28 12.25 1.54
N GLY A 142 12.06 12.85 2.47
CA GLY A 142 11.54 13.46 3.69
C GLY A 142 11.98 12.82 5.01
N GLY A 143 13.04 11.99 5.02
CA GLY A 143 13.49 11.28 6.23
C GLY A 143 12.54 10.15 6.62
N LYS A 144 12.70 9.61 7.83
CA LYS A 144 11.80 8.58 8.40
C LYS A 144 10.48 9.24 8.82
N VAL A 145 9.62 9.56 7.84
CA VAL A 145 8.35 10.27 8.07
C VAL A 145 7.46 9.49 9.03
N GLN A 146 7.55 8.14 9.01
CA GLN A 146 6.86 7.26 9.96
C GLN A 146 7.50 5.87 10.00
N SER A 147 7.43 5.19 11.13
CA SER A 147 7.70 3.76 11.21
C SER A 147 6.43 3.01 11.59
N SER A 148 6.22 1.82 11.04
CA SER A 148 5.12 0.95 11.45
C SER A 148 5.12 0.69 12.97
N SER A 149 6.30 0.65 13.61
CA SER A 149 6.43 0.51 15.06
C SER A 149 5.91 1.73 15.81
N TRP A 150 6.22 2.94 15.35
CA TRP A 150 5.68 4.18 15.93
C TRP A 150 4.17 4.28 15.74
N MET A 151 3.65 3.87 14.56
CA MET A 151 2.21 3.84 14.32
C MET A 151 1.48 2.91 15.30
N ILE A 152 2.04 1.74 15.55
CA ILE A 152 1.45 0.77 16.49
C ILE A 152 1.51 1.30 17.92
N GLU A 153 2.62 1.90 18.33
CA GLU A 153 2.76 2.51 19.66
C GLU A 153 1.77 3.66 19.85
N HIS A 154 1.57 4.47 18.82
CA HIS A 154 0.55 5.53 18.82
C HIS A 154 -0.87 4.98 18.72
N ALA A 155 -1.12 3.94 17.93
CA ALA A 155 -2.42 3.31 17.76
C ALA A 155 -2.92 2.69 19.07
N SER A 156 -2.05 2.09 19.87
CA SER A 156 -2.41 1.60 21.20
C SER A 156 -2.91 2.72 22.13
N ARG A 157 -2.50 3.96 21.87
CA ARG A 157 -2.93 5.16 22.60
C ARG A 157 -4.10 5.91 21.93
N HIS A 158 -4.37 5.70 20.63
CA HIS A 158 -5.26 6.58 19.84
C HIS A 158 -6.21 5.88 18.86
N VAL A 159 -6.36 4.55 18.92
CA VAL A 159 -7.39 3.87 18.12
C VAL A 159 -8.76 4.43 18.48
N ARG A 160 -9.33 5.24 17.60
CA ARG A 160 -10.69 5.77 17.77
C ARG A 160 -11.69 4.85 17.13
N LYS A 161 -12.29 3.98 17.93
CA LYS A 161 -13.51 3.30 17.51
C LYS A 161 -14.64 4.32 17.43
N SER A 162 -15.34 4.39 16.32
CA SER A 162 -16.47 5.27 16.11
C SER A 162 -17.66 4.49 15.57
N ALA A 163 -18.69 4.33 16.38
CA ALA A 163 -19.96 3.74 15.94
C ALA A 163 -20.70 4.73 15.02
N ARG A 164 -21.33 4.19 14.00
CA ARG A 164 -22.13 4.90 13.00
C ARG A 164 -23.41 4.10 12.71
N PRO A 165 -24.49 4.74 12.24
CA PRO A 165 -25.72 4.01 11.90
C PRO A 165 -25.54 2.95 10.81
N TRP A 166 -24.49 3.05 9.99
CA TRP A 166 -24.16 2.10 8.94
C TRP A 166 -23.16 1.01 9.38
N GLY A 167 -22.65 1.07 10.63
CA GLY A 167 -21.65 0.15 11.16
C GLY A 167 -20.67 0.86 12.09
N GLU A 168 -19.41 0.64 11.90
CA GLU A 168 -18.35 1.28 12.70
C GLU A 168 -17.09 1.50 11.88
N PHE A 169 -16.22 2.39 12.36
CA PHE A 169 -14.88 2.48 11.80
C PHE A 169 -13.84 2.62 12.91
N TYR A 170 -12.64 2.19 12.59
CA TYR A 170 -11.45 2.38 13.38
C TYR A 170 -10.52 3.34 12.64
N GLY A 171 -10.27 4.49 13.24
CA GLY A 171 -9.21 5.39 12.80
C GLY A 171 -7.90 4.93 13.41
N TRP A 172 -6.96 4.50 12.57
CA TRP A 172 -5.70 3.91 13.00
C TRP A 172 -4.61 4.96 13.18
N ASP A 173 -4.48 5.84 12.20
CA ASP A 173 -3.46 6.88 12.24
C ASP A 173 -3.77 7.98 11.22
N LYS A 174 -3.27 9.19 11.49
CA LYS A 174 -3.36 10.33 10.59
C LYS A 174 -2.11 11.18 10.68
N GLY A 175 -1.76 11.82 9.59
CA GLY A 175 -0.66 12.77 9.50
C GLY A 175 -1.01 13.94 8.60
N GLU A 176 -0.05 14.79 8.34
CA GLU A 176 -0.24 15.87 7.38
C GLU A 176 -0.53 15.30 5.99
N GLY A 177 -1.75 15.52 5.51
CA GLY A 177 -2.20 15.10 4.18
C GLY A 177 -2.58 13.63 4.04
N TRP A 178 -2.86 12.90 5.12
CA TRP A 178 -3.35 11.53 5.02
C TRP A 178 -4.07 11.04 6.28
N TYR A 179 -4.97 10.05 6.12
CA TYR A 179 -5.66 9.36 7.20
C TYR A 179 -5.93 7.90 6.83
N LEU A 180 -5.65 6.98 7.76
CA LEU A 180 -5.89 5.54 7.61
C LEU A 180 -7.05 5.10 8.50
N LYS A 181 -8.04 4.43 7.91
CA LYS A 181 -9.20 3.86 8.59
C LYS A 181 -9.48 2.43 8.15
N THR A 182 -10.18 1.70 9.00
CA THR A 182 -10.90 0.49 8.62
C THR A 182 -12.38 0.72 8.84
N LEU A 183 -13.17 0.53 7.80
CA LEU A 183 -14.62 0.64 7.81
C LEU A 183 -15.23 -0.75 7.92
N TYR A 184 -16.15 -0.94 8.87
CA TYR A 184 -16.97 -2.14 9.01
C TYR A 184 -18.40 -1.77 8.66
N VAL A 185 -18.81 -2.09 7.44
CA VAL A 185 -20.16 -1.80 6.95
C VAL A 185 -21.07 -2.98 7.32
N SER A 186 -22.10 -2.72 8.10
CA SER A 186 -23.06 -3.74 8.53
C SER A 186 -23.89 -4.26 7.36
N PRO A 187 -24.40 -5.51 7.44
CA PRO A 187 -25.26 -6.09 6.40
C PRO A 187 -26.44 -5.18 6.05
N GLY A 188 -26.67 -4.95 4.76
CA GLY A 188 -27.76 -4.12 4.23
C GLY A 188 -27.60 -2.62 4.50
N LYS A 189 -26.45 -2.17 4.98
CA LYS A 189 -26.20 -0.76 5.29
C LYS A 189 -25.33 -0.08 4.24
N ARG A 190 -25.44 1.26 4.21
CA ARG A 190 -24.68 2.12 3.32
C ARG A 190 -24.28 3.42 4.01
N LEU A 191 -23.16 3.98 3.59
CA LEU A 191 -22.69 5.30 3.98
C LEU A 191 -23.51 6.38 3.26
N SER A 192 -23.34 7.65 3.64
CA SER A 192 -23.88 8.79 2.89
C SER A 192 -23.36 8.81 1.45
N LEU A 193 -24.16 9.31 0.51
CA LEU A 193 -23.68 9.72 -0.80
C LEU A 193 -23.03 11.08 -0.62
N GLN A 194 -21.73 11.18 -0.88
CA GLN A 194 -20.92 12.34 -0.49
C GLN A 194 -19.78 12.58 -1.47
N TYR A 195 -19.15 13.74 -1.34
CA TYR A 195 -17.87 14.04 -1.99
C TYR A 195 -17.00 14.90 -1.05
N HIS A 196 -15.72 15.02 -1.41
CA HIS A 196 -14.72 15.81 -0.67
C HIS A 196 -14.03 16.80 -1.60
N HIS A 197 -13.83 18.04 -1.13
CA HIS A 197 -13.13 19.05 -1.90
C HIS A 197 -11.61 18.88 -1.87
N HIS A 198 -11.07 18.40 -0.77
CA HIS A 198 -9.63 18.49 -0.46
C HIS A 198 -8.92 17.16 -0.32
N ARG A 199 -9.64 16.01 -0.43
CA ARG A 199 -9.02 14.70 -0.33
C ARG A 199 -9.51 13.72 -1.39
N ALA A 200 -8.62 12.81 -1.77
CA ALA A 200 -8.93 11.58 -2.50
C ALA A 200 -8.98 10.41 -1.51
N GLU A 201 -9.64 9.32 -1.87
CA GLU A 201 -9.71 8.12 -1.04
C GLU A 201 -9.31 6.88 -1.86
N TYR A 202 -8.66 5.94 -1.18
CA TYR A 202 -8.32 4.64 -1.72
C TYR A 202 -8.97 3.58 -0.85
N TRP A 203 -9.80 2.74 -1.44
CA TRP A 203 -10.54 1.69 -0.76
C TRP A 203 -10.05 0.31 -1.16
N LEU A 204 -9.81 -0.54 -0.18
CA LEU A 204 -9.49 -1.93 -0.38
C LEU A 204 -10.50 -2.79 0.38
N LEU A 205 -11.29 -3.58 -0.35
CA LEU A 205 -12.13 -4.60 0.26
C LEU A 205 -11.25 -5.77 0.73
N VAL A 206 -11.24 -6.03 2.04
CA VAL A 206 -10.46 -7.13 2.65
C VAL A 206 -11.33 -8.30 3.06
N GLU A 207 -12.61 -8.06 3.43
CA GLU A 207 -13.53 -9.11 3.88
C GLU A 207 -14.98 -8.77 3.51
N GLY A 208 -15.81 -9.81 3.29
CA GLY A 208 -17.22 -9.65 2.95
C GLY A 208 -17.45 -9.18 1.51
N ASP A 209 -18.44 -8.31 1.34
CA ASP A 209 -18.77 -7.66 0.07
C ASP A 209 -18.88 -6.14 0.24
N ALA A 210 -18.61 -5.41 -0.81
CA ALA A 210 -18.85 -3.98 -0.89
C ALA A 210 -19.11 -3.53 -2.32
N THR A 211 -19.99 -2.54 -2.45
CA THR A 211 -20.30 -1.88 -3.71
C THR A 211 -20.08 -0.38 -3.56
N ALA A 212 -19.36 0.21 -4.49
CA ALA A 212 -19.19 1.64 -4.61
C ALA A 212 -20.22 2.20 -5.59
N THR A 213 -20.98 3.23 -5.17
CA THR A 213 -21.67 4.15 -6.09
C THR A 213 -20.67 5.28 -6.32
N PHE A 214 -20.37 5.60 -7.58
CA PHE A 214 -19.22 6.45 -7.89
C PHE A 214 -19.38 7.18 -9.22
N GLY A 215 -18.93 8.44 -9.30
CA GLY A 215 -18.94 9.22 -10.52
C GLY A 215 -18.56 10.70 -10.31
N PRO A 216 -18.36 11.47 -11.39
CA PRO A 216 -18.13 12.91 -11.29
C PRO A 216 -19.40 13.65 -10.83
N ARG A 217 -19.25 14.82 -10.21
CA ARG A 217 -20.36 15.63 -9.66
C ARG A 217 -21.44 16.00 -10.69
N SER A 218 -21.05 16.23 -11.91
CA SER A 218 -21.94 16.64 -13.01
C SER A 218 -22.30 15.49 -13.95
N GLY A 219 -21.95 14.26 -13.63
CA GLY A 219 -22.09 13.10 -14.49
C GLY A 219 -22.97 11.99 -13.90
N THR A 220 -23.04 10.89 -14.64
CA THR A 220 -23.76 9.69 -14.22
C THR A 220 -22.97 8.93 -13.13
N LEU A 221 -23.67 8.53 -12.08
CA LEU A 221 -23.13 7.67 -11.05
C LEU A 221 -23.24 6.20 -11.47
N THR A 222 -22.16 5.46 -11.32
CA THR A 222 -22.09 4.04 -11.64
C THR A 222 -21.94 3.21 -10.37
N LYS A 223 -22.59 2.04 -10.32
CA LYS A 223 -22.37 1.06 -9.25
C LYS A 223 -21.28 0.06 -9.65
N ILE A 224 -20.25 -0.06 -8.82
CA ILE A 224 -19.10 -0.92 -9.04
C ILE A 224 -18.94 -1.86 -7.84
N SER A 225 -19.06 -3.16 -8.05
CA SER A 225 -18.75 -4.15 -7.02
C SER A 225 -17.24 -4.19 -6.79
N LEU A 226 -16.80 -3.91 -5.56
CA LEU A 226 -15.40 -3.97 -5.20
C LEU A 226 -14.93 -5.42 -5.19
N LYS A 227 -13.77 -5.66 -5.77
CA LYS A 227 -13.12 -6.98 -5.73
C LYS A 227 -12.13 -7.01 -4.57
N LYS A 228 -12.10 -8.10 -3.81
CA LYS A 228 -11.10 -8.29 -2.75
C LYS A 228 -9.69 -8.16 -3.32
N GLY A 229 -8.82 -7.45 -2.59
CA GLY A 229 -7.43 -7.25 -2.97
C GLY A 229 -7.21 -6.28 -4.15
N VAL A 230 -8.28 -5.67 -4.68
CA VAL A 230 -8.18 -4.67 -5.76
C VAL A 230 -8.43 -3.28 -5.19
N LEU A 231 -7.45 -2.41 -5.35
CA LEU A 231 -7.52 -1.03 -4.89
C LEU A 231 -8.52 -0.24 -5.75
N PHE A 232 -9.48 0.40 -5.10
CA PHE A 232 -10.43 1.30 -5.72
C PHE A 232 -10.09 2.74 -5.38
N HIS A 233 -9.90 3.59 -6.38
CA HIS A 233 -9.55 4.99 -6.19
C HIS A 233 -10.76 5.90 -6.40
N VAL A 234 -11.01 6.77 -5.43
CA VAL A 234 -11.99 7.85 -5.45
C VAL A 234 -11.23 9.18 -5.57
N PRO A 235 -11.19 9.81 -6.75
CA PRO A 235 -10.53 11.10 -6.91
C PRO A 235 -11.21 12.21 -6.10
N LYS A 236 -10.47 13.25 -5.83
CA LYS A 236 -10.96 14.50 -5.25
C LYS A 236 -12.16 15.04 -6.03
N GLY A 237 -13.21 15.45 -5.32
CA GLY A 237 -14.43 16.01 -5.92
C GLY A 237 -15.40 14.98 -6.52
N TYR A 238 -15.07 13.70 -6.53
CA TYR A 238 -15.97 12.68 -7.04
C TYR A 238 -17.02 12.29 -6.01
N VAL A 239 -18.27 12.16 -6.47
CA VAL A 239 -19.37 11.66 -5.66
C VAL A 239 -19.18 10.16 -5.45
N HIS A 240 -19.31 9.72 -4.21
CA HIS A 240 -19.14 8.33 -3.87
C HIS A 240 -19.98 7.90 -2.66
N ARG A 241 -20.29 6.61 -2.60
CA ARG A 241 -20.97 5.92 -1.50
C ARG A 241 -20.48 4.50 -1.42
N LEU A 242 -20.23 4.01 -0.24
CA LEU A 242 -19.95 2.60 0.03
C LEU A 242 -21.19 1.93 0.61
N GLU A 243 -21.58 0.76 0.09
CA GLU A 243 -22.67 -0.06 0.61
C GLU A 243 -22.24 -1.53 0.69
N SER A 244 -22.87 -2.29 1.59
CA SER A 244 -22.64 -3.74 1.68
C SER A 244 -23.96 -4.47 1.89
N LYS A 245 -24.14 -5.60 1.20
CA LYS A 245 -25.33 -6.46 1.35
C LYS A 245 -25.19 -7.46 2.48
N LYS A 246 -24.01 -8.07 2.62
CA LYS A 246 -23.74 -9.16 3.57
C LYS A 246 -22.85 -8.75 4.75
N GLY A 247 -22.38 -7.53 4.74
CA GLY A 247 -21.35 -7.00 5.62
C GLY A 247 -19.99 -6.98 4.96
N GLY A 248 -19.24 -5.88 5.12
CA GLY A 248 -17.94 -5.70 4.48
C GLY A 248 -16.95 -4.97 5.36
N LYS A 249 -15.69 -5.37 5.23
CA LYS A 249 -14.53 -4.70 5.86
C LYS A 249 -13.69 -4.08 4.76
N VAL A 250 -13.53 -2.76 4.83
CA VAL A 250 -12.80 -1.98 3.83
C VAL A 250 -11.71 -1.18 4.53
N VAL A 251 -10.50 -1.29 4.05
CA VAL A 251 -9.40 -0.37 4.44
C VAL A 251 -9.48 0.87 3.56
N GLU A 252 -9.50 2.03 4.19
CA GLU A 252 -9.54 3.34 3.55
C GLU A 252 -8.27 4.11 3.85
N VAL A 253 -7.61 4.61 2.81
CA VAL A 253 -6.55 5.62 2.92
C VAL A 253 -7.06 6.89 2.28
N ALA A 254 -7.24 7.94 3.06
CA ALA A 254 -7.52 9.28 2.55
C ALA A 254 -6.19 10.03 2.31
N GLU A 255 -6.05 10.67 1.16
CA GLU A 255 -4.90 11.50 0.76
C GLU A 255 -5.35 12.92 0.47
N GLY A 256 -4.76 13.91 1.15
CA GLY A 256 -5.09 15.32 1.06
C GLY A 256 -5.34 15.92 2.43
N THR A 257 -5.96 17.09 2.47
CA THR A 257 -6.33 17.72 3.76
C THR A 257 -7.50 16.97 4.35
N PHE A 258 -7.29 16.36 5.52
CA PHE A 258 -8.34 15.66 6.23
C PHE A 258 -9.00 16.59 7.26
N ASP A 259 -10.22 17.00 6.94
CA ASP A 259 -11.14 17.68 7.86
C ASP A 259 -12.51 16.98 7.77
N GLU A 260 -13.14 16.66 8.88
CA GLU A 260 -14.49 16.09 8.89
C GLU A 260 -15.52 17.07 8.31
N SER A 261 -15.29 18.36 8.35
CA SER A 261 -16.12 19.40 7.72
C SER A 261 -16.05 19.42 6.20
N ASP A 262 -15.03 18.78 5.59
CA ASP A 262 -14.88 18.60 4.13
C ASP A 262 -15.83 17.52 3.55
N ILE A 263 -16.74 16.98 4.36
CA ILE A 263 -17.74 16.01 3.90
C ILE A 263 -18.98 16.74 3.42
N VAL A 264 -19.17 16.85 2.11
CA VAL A 264 -20.42 17.34 1.54
C VAL A 264 -21.35 16.14 1.26
N ARG A 265 -22.41 16.02 2.03
CA ARG A 265 -23.41 14.94 1.88
C ARG A 265 -24.50 15.37 0.93
N LEU A 266 -24.77 14.53 -0.08
CA LEU A 266 -25.85 14.74 -1.04
C LEU A 266 -27.11 13.94 -0.64
N GLU A 267 -26.91 12.76 -0.06
CA GLU A 267 -27.94 11.90 0.47
C GLU A 267 -27.41 11.20 1.73
N ASP A 268 -28.24 11.15 2.77
CA ASP A 268 -27.93 10.43 4.00
C ASP A 268 -29.18 9.78 4.60
N ASP A 269 -29.18 8.46 4.75
CA ASP A 269 -30.31 7.70 5.30
C ASP A 269 -30.52 7.94 6.81
N HIS A 270 -29.64 8.76 7.43
CA HIS A 270 -29.56 8.93 8.89
C HIS A 270 -29.72 10.39 9.34
N GLY A 271 -30.17 11.28 8.45
CA GLY A 271 -30.50 12.68 8.78
C GLY A 271 -29.30 13.55 9.15
N ARG A 272 -28.11 13.26 8.58
CA ARG A 272 -26.89 14.05 8.79
C ARG A 272 -26.52 14.93 7.56
N ALA A 273 -27.41 15.02 6.58
CA ALA A 273 -27.24 15.85 5.40
C ALA A 273 -27.59 17.31 5.69
#